data_4ff8865d4bc76631cfeb4c6faebe9324
#
_entry.id   4ff8865d4bc76631cfeb4c6faebe9324
#
_cell.length_a   1.000
_cell.length_b   1.000
_cell.length_c   1.000
_cell.angle_alpha   90.00
_cell.angle_beta   90.00
_cell.angle_gamma   90.00
#
_symmetry.space_group_name_H-M   'P 1'
#
loop_
_entity.id
_entity.type
_entity.pdbx_description
1 polymer ?
#
loop_
_entity_poly.entity_id
_entity_poly.type
_entity_poly.pdbx_seq_one_letter_code
_entity_poly.pdbx_strand_id
1 'polypeptide(L)'
;FQLTNGLQGTDHYWEYVSGVITPENINPNAEVISVFVDSVLTQEIMKRMPKLKLIATRSSGVNHIDLDYAKQRNITVVNVPNFGENTVAEHTFALLLMLARKLPDTINSVKDGSYSPAQHIGIDLIGKTIGIIGMGKIGSFMASISKGFQMDVLAYDISPKPDLAEKLGFKYTDMVSLLERSDIVSLHIPLSPESYHLINPKTIQHMKRGVILLNTARGELVDNRALVRALASGHIAGAGLDTIEGEKFLKTSSIIGNLVEKAAAPESYLHTAEAMALLRMKNVVITPHSAYNTIKAISRINTCTTKNIIDFWYGNTPNKVNIPHSSGKLVIVRHGQSEWNALGKWTGTTDVSITSTGIQESIDIGKKIMNIPFDFAYISQQIRTKETLDAIKKGANQPDLNYEETASINERDYGIYTGMRKNDIKKIIGDKEYDLLRRSWDGPVEGGESLKDVYERAVPFYLRIILPRLLHGQNILVVAHGNSIRSLVKYIENISDADIGNLEMIQGCALSYEVNKDGRMKHKEVILMDTTEDNEP
;
A
#
# COMPACT_ATOMS: atom_id res chain seq x y z
N PHE A 1 18.34 4.50 -26.64
CA PHE A 1 18.87 4.59 -28.00
C PHE A 1 18.85 5.99 -28.65
N GLN A 2 18.16 6.99 -28.11
CA GLN A 2 18.08 8.35 -28.72
C GLN A 2 18.31 9.51 -27.73
N LEU A 3 18.70 9.21 -26.49
CA LEU A 3 19.04 10.25 -25.50
C LEU A 3 20.24 11.09 -25.97
N THR A 4 21.18 10.49 -26.68
CA THR A 4 22.40 11.14 -27.16
C THR A 4 22.19 12.16 -28.27
N ASN A 5 21.21 11.96 -29.14
CA ASN A 5 21.02 12.90 -30.26
C ASN A 5 20.61 14.29 -29.78
N GLY A 6 19.94 14.41 -28.66
CA GLY A 6 19.56 15.68 -28.05
C GLY A 6 20.64 16.32 -27.17
N LEU A 7 21.71 15.57 -26.82
CA LEU A 7 22.79 15.99 -25.94
C LEU A 7 24.12 16.13 -26.68
N GLN A 8 24.14 15.86 -28.02
CA GLN A 8 25.28 16.11 -28.88
C GLN A 8 25.57 17.62 -28.97
N GLY A 9 26.83 17.98 -28.74
CA GLY A 9 27.25 19.39 -28.74
C GLY A 9 27.31 20.03 -27.34
N THR A 10 27.05 19.27 -26.28
CA THR A 10 27.37 19.68 -24.91
C THR A 10 28.78 19.18 -24.53
N ASP A 11 29.52 19.95 -23.71
CA ASP A 11 30.86 19.56 -23.20
C ASP A 11 30.80 18.44 -22.15
N HIS A 12 29.80 17.55 -22.24
CA HIS A 12 29.55 16.47 -21.29
C HIS A 12 29.98 15.12 -21.85
N TYR A 13 30.65 14.32 -21.02
CA TYR A 13 30.97 12.92 -21.32
C TYR A 13 29.80 12.00 -21.01
N TRP A 14 29.42 11.14 -21.95
CA TRP A 14 28.30 10.20 -21.85
C TRP A 14 28.80 8.77 -21.88
N GLU A 15 28.35 8.00 -20.91
CA GLU A 15 28.63 6.57 -20.82
C GLU A 15 27.33 5.78 -20.86
N TYR A 16 27.32 4.69 -21.62
CA TYR A 16 26.22 3.77 -21.68
C TYR A 16 26.54 2.50 -20.91
N VAL A 17 25.66 2.17 -19.98
CA VAL A 17 25.71 0.90 -19.27
C VAL A 17 24.58 0.01 -19.79
N SER A 18 24.96 -1.18 -20.31
CA SER A 18 23.98 -2.16 -20.77
C SER A 18 23.37 -2.89 -19.58
N GLY A 19 22.06 -3.09 -19.61
CA GLY A 19 21.30 -3.75 -18.56
C GLY A 19 20.90 -2.83 -17.41
N VAL A 20 20.70 -3.41 -16.22
CA VAL A 20 20.32 -2.68 -15.00
C VAL A 20 21.57 -2.18 -14.27
N ILE A 21 21.41 -1.13 -13.49
CA ILE A 21 22.49 -0.64 -12.62
C ILE A 21 22.72 -1.64 -11.50
N THR A 22 23.99 -2.05 -11.36
CA THR A 22 24.49 -2.91 -10.28
C THR A 22 25.72 -2.27 -9.62
N PRO A 23 26.11 -2.71 -8.41
CA PRO A 23 27.33 -2.19 -7.75
C PRO A 23 28.61 -2.28 -8.58
N GLU A 24 28.68 -3.22 -9.53
CA GLU A 24 29.86 -3.52 -10.36
C GLU A 24 29.95 -2.65 -11.62
N ASN A 25 28.81 -2.13 -12.11
CA ASN A 25 28.75 -1.38 -13.37
C ASN A 25 28.51 0.13 -13.19
N ILE A 26 28.67 0.63 -11.97
CA ILE A 26 28.50 2.05 -11.64
C ILE A 26 29.77 2.82 -12.01
N ASN A 27 29.60 4.01 -12.61
CA ASN A 27 30.67 5.00 -12.69
C ASN A 27 30.65 5.89 -11.43
N PRO A 28 31.68 5.80 -10.53
CA PRO A 28 31.73 6.59 -9.30
C PRO A 28 31.81 8.11 -9.53
N ASN A 29 32.21 8.53 -10.72
CA ASN A 29 32.32 9.93 -11.09
C ASN A 29 31.07 10.50 -11.75
N ALA A 30 30.01 9.70 -11.94
CA ALA A 30 28.79 10.16 -12.54
C ALA A 30 28.15 11.28 -11.70
N GLU A 31 27.86 12.41 -12.33
CA GLU A 31 27.11 13.52 -11.75
C GLU A 31 25.61 13.42 -12.05
N VAL A 32 25.27 12.80 -13.16
CA VAL A 32 23.90 12.56 -13.64
C VAL A 32 23.76 11.12 -14.04
N ILE A 33 22.67 10.48 -13.65
CA ILE A 33 22.29 9.16 -14.15
C ILE A 33 20.89 9.20 -14.74
N SER A 34 20.70 8.47 -15.85
CA SER A 34 19.37 8.23 -16.41
C SER A 34 19.03 6.75 -16.34
N VAL A 35 17.94 6.41 -15.65
CA VAL A 35 17.54 5.04 -15.38
C VAL A 35 16.12 4.75 -15.85
N PHE A 36 15.80 3.46 -15.98
CA PHE A 36 14.43 2.97 -16.13
C PHE A 36 14.02 2.16 -14.91
N VAL A 37 12.76 1.75 -14.83
CA VAL A 37 12.14 1.15 -13.62
C VAL A 37 12.84 -0.12 -13.12
N ASP A 38 13.55 -0.84 -13.97
CA ASP A 38 14.26 -2.07 -13.59
C ASP A 38 15.58 -1.80 -12.84
N SER A 39 16.12 -0.58 -12.91
CA SER A 39 17.34 -0.15 -12.21
C SER A 39 16.97 0.40 -10.83
N VAL A 40 17.08 -0.44 -9.80
CA VAL A 40 16.75 -0.05 -8.43
C VAL A 40 17.89 0.75 -7.81
N LEU A 41 17.64 2.02 -7.51
CA LEU A 41 18.60 2.94 -6.89
C LEU A 41 18.44 2.94 -5.37
N THR A 42 19.10 1.99 -4.72
CA THR A 42 19.17 1.92 -3.25
C THR A 42 20.18 2.91 -2.68
N GLN A 43 20.11 3.14 -1.37
CA GLN A 43 21.11 3.89 -0.63
C GLN A 43 22.54 3.36 -0.91
N GLU A 44 22.71 2.02 -0.96
CA GLU A 44 24.02 1.39 -1.21
C GLU A 44 24.55 1.74 -2.60
N ILE A 45 23.70 1.66 -3.63
CA ILE A 45 24.03 2.04 -5.00
C ILE A 45 24.43 3.52 -5.06
N MET A 46 23.61 4.41 -4.51
CA MET A 46 23.87 5.85 -4.55
C MET A 46 25.10 6.27 -3.75
N LYS A 47 25.46 5.56 -2.66
CA LYS A 47 26.70 5.80 -1.90
C LYS A 47 27.96 5.65 -2.75
N ARG A 48 27.92 4.75 -3.74
CA ARG A 48 29.07 4.52 -4.65
C ARG A 48 29.25 5.60 -5.72
N MET A 49 28.29 6.56 -5.80
CA MET A 49 28.34 7.71 -6.69
C MET A 49 28.40 9.01 -5.89
N PRO A 50 29.56 9.36 -5.29
CA PRO A 50 29.66 10.51 -4.39
C PRO A 50 29.38 11.87 -5.06
N LYS A 51 29.58 11.95 -6.38
CA LYS A 51 29.37 13.16 -7.19
C LYS A 51 27.95 13.31 -7.76
N LEU A 52 27.06 12.32 -7.51
CA LEU A 52 25.71 12.30 -8.08
C LEU A 52 24.88 13.50 -7.63
N LYS A 53 24.35 14.25 -8.59
CA LYS A 53 23.53 15.47 -8.41
C LYS A 53 22.11 15.31 -8.95
N LEU A 54 21.95 14.50 -10.01
CA LEU A 54 20.67 14.31 -10.70
C LEU A 54 20.40 12.83 -11.00
N ILE A 55 19.18 12.40 -10.70
CA ILE A 55 18.60 11.14 -11.18
C ILE A 55 17.45 11.51 -12.13
N ALA A 56 17.60 11.19 -13.41
CA ALA A 56 16.57 11.38 -14.43
C ALA A 56 15.93 10.02 -14.75
N THR A 57 14.81 9.69 -14.07
CA THR A 57 14.11 8.45 -14.40
C THR A 57 13.26 8.59 -15.66
N ARG A 58 13.33 7.59 -16.53
CA ARG A 58 12.58 7.50 -17.80
C ARG A 58 11.16 6.91 -17.59
N SER A 59 10.57 7.17 -16.43
CA SER A 59 9.24 6.68 -16.05
C SER A 59 8.46 7.78 -15.34
N SER A 60 7.15 7.65 -15.22
CA SER A 60 6.38 8.53 -14.35
C SER A 60 6.44 8.07 -12.89
N GLY A 61 6.49 6.77 -12.63
CA GLY A 61 6.70 6.20 -11.29
C GLY A 61 8.16 6.29 -10.83
N VAL A 62 8.38 6.41 -9.52
CA VAL A 62 9.70 6.57 -8.89
C VAL A 62 10.00 5.55 -7.80
N ASN A 63 9.20 4.50 -7.69
CA ASN A 63 9.26 3.50 -6.61
C ASN A 63 10.57 2.68 -6.57
N HIS A 64 11.34 2.71 -7.66
CA HIS A 64 12.66 2.08 -7.79
C HIS A 64 13.82 2.96 -7.27
N ILE A 65 13.53 4.14 -6.72
CA ILE A 65 14.53 5.11 -6.23
C ILE A 65 14.31 5.31 -4.73
N ASP A 66 15.37 5.18 -3.94
CA ASP A 66 15.36 5.58 -2.53
C ASP A 66 15.36 7.12 -2.44
N LEU A 67 14.15 7.68 -2.42
CA LEU A 67 13.93 9.13 -2.43
C LEU A 67 14.43 9.79 -1.15
N ASP A 68 14.33 9.11 0.00
CA ASP A 68 14.78 9.63 1.30
C ASP A 68 16.29 9.85 1.28
N TYR A 69 17.03 8.85 0.79
CA TYR A 69 18.47 8.97 0.67
C TYR A 69 18.89 9.99 -0.40
N ALA A 70 18.18 10.05 -1.52
CA ALA A 70 18.40 11.07 -2.54
C ALA A 70 18.23 12.49 -1.95
N LYS A 71 17.20 12.70 -1.12
CA LYS A 71 16.96 13.95 -0.42
C LYS A 71 18.07 14.30 0.58
N GLN A 72 18.47 13.33 1.43
CA GLN A 72 19.57 13.52 2.40
C GLN A 72 20.86 13.98 1.73
N ARG A 73 21.12 13.47 0.51
CA ARG A 73 22.28 13.79 -0.31
C ARG A 73 22.09 15.04 -1.19
N ASN A 74 20.94 15.73 -1.13
CA ASN A 74 20.57 16.80 -2.05
C ASN A 74 20.62 16.40 -3.53
N ILE A 75 20.34 15.12 -3.85
CA ILE A 75 20.25 14.63 -5.22
C ILE A 75 18.87 15.00 -5.75
N THR A 76 18.82 15.74 -6.84
CA THR A 76 17.57 16.05 -7.54
C THR A 76 17.07 14.82 -8.27
N VAL A 77 15.78 14.50 -8.14
CA VAL A 77 15.12 13.45 -8.90
C VAL A 77 14.11 14.09 -9.84
N VAL A 78 14.18 13.76 -11.12
CA VAL A 78 13.21 14.20 -12.13
C VAL A 78 12.61 12.99 -12.83
N ASN A 79 11.33 13.09 -13.20
CA ASN A 79 10.61 12.00 -13.86
C ASN A 79 10.02 12.45 -15.21
N VAL A 80 9.31 11.55 -15.89
CA VAL A 80 8.58 11.84 -17.12
C VAL A 80 7.08 11.67 -16.85
N PRO A 81 6.36 12.75 -16.52
CA PRO A 81 4.99 12.64 -16.04
C PRO A 81 3.96 12.30 -17.11
N ASN A 82 4.20 12.66 -18.38
CA ASN A 82 3.16 12.66 -19.42
C ASN A 82 3.69 12.06 -20.73
N PHE A 83 3.73 10.74 -20.87
CA PHE A 83 4.25 10.12 -22.11
C PHE A 83 3.34 9.08 -22.75
N GLY A 84 2.43 8.48 -22.00
CA GLY A 84 1.75 7.26 -22.43
C GLY A 84 0.25 7.22 -22.16
N GLU A 85 -0.42 8.35 -21.98
CA GLU A 85 -1.82 8.37 -21.54
C GLU A 85 -2.75 7.69 -22.57
N ASN A 86 -2.66 8.07 -23.83
CA ASN A 86 -3.39 7.41 -24.90
C ASN A 86 -2.89 5.98 -25.13
N THR A 87 -1.57 5.78 -25.08
CA THR A 87 -0.92 4.49 -25.34
C THR A 87 -1.38 3.41 -24.36
N VAL A 88 -1.42 3.75 -23.07
CA VAL A 88 -1.90 2.84 -22.03
C VAL A 88 -3.40 2.55 -22.18
N ALA A 89 -4.22 3.56 -22.50
CA ALA A 89 -5.64 3.36 -22.76
C ALA A 89 -5.90 2.45 -23.98
N GLU A 90 -5.16 2.66 -25.07
CA GLU A 90 -5.23 1.81 -26.27
C GLU A 90 -4.85 0.36 -25.94
N HIS A 91 -3.79 0.15 -25.17
CA HIS A 91 -3.36 -1.17 -24.72
C HIS A 91 -4.40 -1.84 -23.82
N THR A 92 -4.97 -1.08 -22.87
CA THR A 92 -6.04 -1.59 -21.99
C THR A 92 -7.24 -2.04 -22.81
N PHE A 93 -7.60 -1.27 -23.83
CA PHE A 93 -8.71 -1.63 -24.72
C PHE A 93 -8.37 -2.83 -25.62
N ALA A 94 -7.11 -2.98 -26.03
CA ALA A 94 -6.65 -4.18 -26.73
C ALA A 94 -6.80 -5.43 -25.87
N LEU A 95 -6.43 -5.38 -24.58
CA LEU A 95 -6.66 -6.49 -23.63
C LEU A 95 -8.16 -6.82 -23.51
N LEU A 96 -9.02 -5.80 -23.45
CA LEU A 96 -10.47 -5.98 -23.44
C LEU A 96 -10.95 -6.73 -24.70
N LEU A 97 -10.51 -6.31 -25.89
CA LEU A 97 -10.88 -6.96 -27.15
C LEU A 97 -10.37 -8.40 -27.24
N MET A 98 -9.16 -8.67 -26.76
CA MET A 98 -8.61 -10.03 -26.69
C MET A 98 -9.50 -10.95 -25.84
N LEU A 99 -9.97 -10.48 -24.69
CA LEU A 99 -10.85 -11.24 -23.82
C LEU A 99 -12.27 -11.37 -24.38
N ALA A 100 -12.85 -10.24 -24.82
CA ALA A 100 -14.21 -10.20 -25.36
C ALA A 100 -14.39 -11.13 -26.56
N ARG A 101 -13.38 -11.25 -27.42
CA ARG A 101 -13.39 -12.07 -28.64
C ARG A 101 -12.64 -13.38 -28.50
N LYS A 102 -12.13 -13.73 -27.29
CA LYS A 102 -11.31 -14.93 -27.03
C LYS A 102 -10.17 -15.13 -28.03
N LEU A 103 -9.54 -14.02 -28.44
CA LEU A 103 -8.53 -14.04 -29.51
C LEU A 103 -7.32 -14.95 -29.20
N PRO A 104 -6.76 -14.99 -27.98
CA PRO A 104 -5.63 -15.88 -27.68
C PRO A 104 -5.94 -17.34 -27.95
N ASP A 105 -7.09 -17.82 -27.48
CA ASP A 105 -7.51 -19.22 -27.66
C ASP A 105 -7.82 -19.50 -29.14
N THR A 106 -8.49 -18.57 -29.80
CA THR A 106 -8.82 -18.71 -31.24
C THR A 106 -7.56 -18.82 -32.07
N ILE A 107 -6.58 -17.95 -31.84
CA ILE A 107 -5.31 -17.93 -32.59
C ILE A 107 -4.51 -19.21 -32.33
N ASN A 108 -4.43 -19.65 -31.07
CA ASN A 108 -3.71 -20.86 -30.70
C ASN A 108 -4.37 -22.11 -31.29
N SER A 109 -5.70 -22.20 -31.25
CA SER A 109 -6.47 -23.29 -31.84
C SER A 109 -6.17 -23.48 -33.34
N VAL A 110 -6.10 -22.37 -34.09
CA VAL A 110 -5.75 -22.43 -35.52
C VAL A 110 -4.30 -22.87 -35.72
N LYS A 111 -3.37 -22.40 -34.91
CA LYS A 111 -1.95 -22.84 -34.95
C LYS A 111 -1.79 -24.33 -34.62
N ASP A 112 -2.64 -24.83 -33.73
CA ASP A 112 -2.69 -26.27 -33.33
C ASP A 112 -3.44 -27.14 -34.34
N GLY A 113 -3.89 -26.59 -35.48
CA GLY A 113 -4.54 -27.31 -36.58
C GLY A 113 -6.05 -27.40 -36.50
N SER A 114 -6.69 -26.75 -35.50
CA SER A 114 -8.17 -26.73 -35.40
C SER A 114 -8.72 -25.44 -36.04
N TYR A 115 -9.42 -25.58 -37.15
CA TYR A 115 -10.08 -24.48 -37.86
C TYR A 115 -11.58 -24.48 -37.65
N SER A 116 -12.03 -24.36 -36.37
CA SER A 116 -13.46 -24.40 -36.00
C SER A 116 -13.86 -23.19 -35.15
N PRO A 117 -14.88 -22.42 -35.53
CA PRO A 117 -15.35 -21.26 -34.74
C PRO A 117 -16.20 -21.67 -33.53
N ALA A 118 -16.68 -22.92 -33.45
CA ALA A 118 -17.72 -23.33 -32.49
C ALA A 118 -17.31 -23.18 -31.00
N GLN A 119 -16.02 -23.21 -30.68
CA GLN A 119 -15.52 -23.19 -29.31
C GLN A 119 -15.12 -21.78 -28.83
N HIS A 120 -15.19 -20.77 -29.71
CA HIS A 120 -14.64 -19.43 -29.44
C HIS A 120 -15.71 -18.32 -29.48
N ILE A 121 -16.89 -18.61 -28.91
CA ILE A 121 -17.97 -17.62 -28.84
C ILE A 121 -17.55 -16.46 -27.92
N GLY A 122 -17.46 -15.27 -28.47
CA GLY A 122 -17.18 -14.03 -27.74
C GLY A 122 -18.42 -13.25 -27.35
N ILE A 123 -18.22 -12.01 -26.89
CA ILE A 123 -19.27 -11.04 -26.58
C ILE A 123 -19.08 -9.77 -27.39
N ASP A 124 -20.17 -9.06 -27.66
CA ASP A 124 -20.15 -7.73 -28.24
C ASP A 124 -20.04 -6.68 -27.14
N LEU A 125 -19.33 -5.58 -27.42
CA LEU A 125 -19.13 -4.47 -26.47
C LEU A 125 -20.22 -3.39 -26.58
N ILE A 126 -20.90 -3.29 -27.70
CA ILE A 126 -21.99 -2.34 -27.91
C ILE A 126 -23.08 -2.54 -26.83
N GLY A 127 -23.51 -1.45 -26.19
CA GLY A 127 -24.51 -1.47 -25.12
C GLY A 127 -24.03 -2.09 -23.79
N LYS A 128 -22.77 -2.54 -23.70
CA LYS A 128 -22.18 -2.94 -22.41
C LYS A 128 -21.76 -1.75 -21.58
N THR A 129 -21.83 -1.89 -20.27
CA THR A 129 -21.41 -0.86 -19.34
C THR A 129 -19.95 -1.10 -18.91
N ILE A 130 -19.09 -0.09 -19.08
CA ILE A 130 -17.75 -0.08 -18.52
C ILE A 130 -17.70 0.86 -17.33
N GLY A 131 -17.22 0.36 -16.19
CA GLY A 131 -16.91 1.12 -14.98
C GLY A 131 -15.43 1.49 -14.97
N ILE A 132 -15.13 2.78 -15.02
CA ILE A 132 -13.77 3.32 -15.00
C ILE A 132 -13.48 3.87 -13.61
N ILE A 133 -12.51 3.28 -12.92
CA ILE A 133 -12.05 3.74 -11.62
C ILE A 133 -10.80 4.59 -11.82
N GLY A 134 -10.94 5.92 -11.60
CA GLY A 134 -9.92 6.92 -11.87
C GLY A 134 -10.09 7.64 -13.21
N MET A 135 -10.61 8.87 -13.15
CA MET A 135 -10.84 9.74 -14.33
C MET A 135 -9.70 10.75 -14.52
N GLY A 136 -8.46 10.28 -14.34
CA GLY A 136 -7.26 10.98 -14.78
C GLY A 136 -7.14 10.99 -16.30
N LYS A 137 -5.94 11.29 -16.82
CA LYS A 137 -5.69 11.35 -18.26
C LYS A 137 -5.97 10.00 -18.95
N ILE A 138 -5.47 8.89 -18.40
CA ILE A 138 -5.66 7.54 -18.97
C ILE A 138 -7.14 7.15 -18.97
N GLY A 139 -7.82 7.30 -17.83
CA GLY A 139 -9.25 7.00 -17.72
C GLY A 139 -10.12 7.83 -18.67
N SER A 140 -9.74 9.09 -18.94
CA SER A 140 -10.43 9.94 -19.91
C SER A 140 -10.29 9.43 -21.35
N PHE A 141 -9.08 8.96 -21.74
CA PHE A 141 -8.89 8.31 -23.03
C PHE A 141 -9.67 7.00 -23.12
N MET A 142 -9.67 6.22 -22.03
CA MET A 142 -10.44 4.97 -21.97
C MET A 142 -11.95 5.22 -22.14
N ALA A 143 -12.49 6.26 -21.50
CA ALA A 143 -13.88 6.68 -21.67
C ALA A 143 -14.18 7.06 -23.13
N SER A 144 -13.30 7.84 -23.76
CA SER A 144 -13.44 8.26 -25.16
C SER A 144 -13.44 7.07 -26.12
N ILE A 145 -12.53 6.10 -25.94
CA ILE A 145 -12.46 4.88 -26.76
C ILE A 145 -13.76 4.06 -26.55
N SER A 146 -14.19 3.88 -25.31
CA SER A 146 -15.40 3.12 -24.97
C SER A 146 -16.66 3.73 -25.59
N LYS A 147 -16.77 5.07 -25.62
CA LYS A 147 -17.87 5.75 -26.31
C LYS A 147 -17.84 5.51 -27.82
N GLY A 148 -16.64 5.44 -28.43
CA GLY A 148 -16.50 5.06 -29.84
C GLY A 148 -17.02 3.65 -30.15
N PHE A 149 -16.98 2.74 -29.17
CA PHE A 149 -17.59 1.41 -29.22
C PHE A 149 -19.06 1.36 -28.79
N GLN A 150 -19.69 2.51 -28.62
CA GLN A 150 -21.10 2.66 -28.21
C GLN A 150 -21.39 1.95 -26.86
N MET A 151 -20.40 1.97 -25.96
CA MET A 151 -20.56 1.48 -24.59
C MET A 151 -21.16 2.56 -23.69
N ASP A 152 -21.87 2.13 -22.62
CA ASP A 152 -22.21 3.00 -21.50
C ASP A 152 -21.01 3.13 -20.58
N VAL A 153 -20.67 4.37 -20.18
CA VAL A 153 -19.50 4.64 -19.34
C VAL A 153 -19.96 5.18 -18.00
N LEU A 154 -19.62 4.46 -16.93
CA LEU A 154 -19.71 4.89 -15.54
C LEU A 154 -18.31 5.19 -15.01
N ALA A 155 -18.18 6.19 -14.16
CA ALA A 155 -16.90 6.59 -13.61
C ALA A 155 -16.97 6.79 -12.09
N TYR A 156 -15.88 6.42 -11.42
CA TYR A 156 -15.62 6.79 -10.05
C TYR A 156 -14.29 7.52 -9.96
N ASP A 157 -14.26 8.63 -9.26
CA ASP A 157 -13.05 9.39 -8.93
C ASP A 157 -13.22 10.10 -7.60
N ILE A 158 -12.16 10.22 -6.81
CA ILE A 158 -12.16 10.97 -5.54
C ILE A 158 -12.30 12.48 -5.77
N SER A 159 -12.01 12.96 -6.99
CA SER A 159 -12.12 14.36 -7.41
C SER A 159 -12.88 14.46 -8.74
N PRO A 160 -14.23 14.30 -8.73
CA PRO A 160 -15.05 14.33 -9.93
C PRO A 160 -14.93 15.67 -10.67
N LYS A 161 -14.92 15.58 -12.02
CA LYS A 161 -14.87 16.73 -12.93
C LYS A 161 -16.14 16.76 -13.80
N PRO A 162 -17.20 17.49 -13.41
CA PRO A 162 -18.47 17.51 -14.13
C PRO A 162 -18.35 17.92 -15.60
N ASP A 163 -17.54 18.93 -15.89
CA ASP A 163 -17.30 19.41 -17.27
C ASP A 163 -16.69 18.31 -18.18
N LEU A 164 -15.83 17.45 -17.60
CA LEU A 164 -15.26 16.33 -18.33
C LEU A 164 -16.31 15.25 -18.60
N ALA A 165 -17.21 15.02 -17.65
CA ALA A 165 -18.32 14.07 -17.80
C ALA A 165 -19.28 14.51 -18.92
N GLU A 166 -19.65 15.78 -18.96
CA GLU A 166 -20.47 16.35 -20.02
C GLU A 166 -19.78 16.24 -21.38
N LYS A 167 -18.53 16.68 -21.45
CA LYS A 167 -17.73 16.67 -22.69
C LYS A 167 -17.58 15.29 -23.31
N LEU A 168 -17.37 14.25 -22.48
CA LEU A 168 -17.11 12.87 -22.94
C LEU A 168 -18.37 11.98 -22.89
N GLY A 169 -19.48 12.48 -22.37
CA GLY A 169 -20.77 11.78 -22.34
C GLY A 169 -20.77 10.57 -21.40
N PHE A 170 -20.17 10.66 -20.21
CA PHE A 170 -20.20 9.63 -19.18
C PHE A 170 -20.86 10.14 -17.88
N LYS A 171 -21.09 9.23 -16.92
CA LYS A 171 -21.71 9.58 -15.63
C LYS A 171 -20.80 9.16 -14.47
N TYR A 172 -20.61 10.07 -13.50
CA TYR A 172 -20.04 9.71 -12.21
C TYR A 172 -21.05 8.97 -11.34
N THR A 173 -20.58 8.03 -10.55
CA THR A 173 -21.36 7.30 -9.55
C THR A 173 -20.44 6.91 -8.38
N ASP A 174 -21.02 6.41 -7.27
CA ASP A 174 -20.26 5.83 -6.18
C ASP A 174 -19.65 4.47 -6.58
N MET A 175 -18.68 4.01 -5.78
CA MET A 175 -17.93 2.80 -6.06
C MET A 175 -18.81 1.55 -6.13
N VAL A 176 -19.74 1.39 -5.19
CA VAL A 176 -20.59 0.19 -5.13
C VAL A 176 -21.51 0.13 -6.35
N SER A 177 -22.21 1.23 -6.66
CA SER A 177 -23.07 1.34 -7.86
C SER A 177 -22.28 1.11 -9.15
N LEU A 178 -21.02 1.57 -9.23
CA LEU A 178 -20.18 1.30 -10.38
C LEU A 178 -19.93 -0.21 -10.53
N LEU A 179 -19.52 -0.88 -9.45
CA LEU A 179 -19.23 -2.32 -9.47
C LEU A 179 -20.45 -3.16 -9.82
N GLU A 180 -21.62 -2.84 -9.24
CA GLU A 180 -22.87 -3.58 -9.46
C GLU A 180 -23.43 -3.42 -10.88
N ARG A 181 -23.13 -2.33 -11.55
CA ARG A 181 -23.71 -2.01 -12.86
C ARG A 181 -22.78 -2.31 -14.04
N SER A 182 -21.50 -2.49 -13.79
CA SER A 182 -20.50 -2.65 -14.85
C SER A 182 -20.37 -4.08 -15.35
N ASP A 183 -20.33 -4.28 -16.66
CA ASP A 183 -19.97 -5.52 -17.32
C ASP A 183 -18.44 -5.63 -17.48
N ILE A 184 -17.75 -4.50 -17.48
CA ILE A 184 -16.30 -4.36 -17.50
C ILE A 184 -15.87 -3.37 -16.41
N VAL A 185 -14.85 -3.67 -15.64
CA VAL A 185 -14.24 -2.76 -14.66
C VAL A 185 -12.79 -2.52 -15.05
N SER A 186 -12.38 -1.25 -15.14
CA SER A 186 -11.04 -0.84 -15.56
C SER A 186 -10.41 0.12 -14.55
N LEU A 187 -9.18 -0.20 -14.10
CA LEU A 187 -8.46 0.53 -13.06
C LEU A 187 -7.45 1.50 -13.67
N HIS A 188 -7.55 2.79 -13.29
CA HIS A 188 -6.66 3.87 -13.75
C HIS A 188 -6.30 4.84 -12.63
N ILE A 189 -6.08 4.30 -11.43
CA ILE A 189 -5.70 5.05 -10.23
C ILE A 189 -4.26 4.75 -9.82
N PRO A 190 -3.58 5.67 -9.11
CA PRO A 190 -2.29 5.38 -8.52
C PRO A 190 -2.44 4.39 -7.36
N LEU A 191 -1.34 3.72 -7.02
CA LEU A 191 -1.24 2.96 -5.79
C LEU A 191 -1.08 3.93 -4.62
N SER A 192 -1.96 3.81 -3.64
CA SER A 192 -1.91 4.49 -2.35
C SER A 192 -2.37 3.51 -1.26
N PRO A 193 -2.23 3.84 0.02
CA PRO A 193 -2.76 3.00 1.10
C PRO A 193 -4.26 2.70 0.95
N GLU A 194 -5.03 3.68 0.51
CA GLU A 194 -6.48 3.56 0.33
C GLU A 194 -6.86 2.71 -0.89
N SER A 195 -6.00 2.68 -1.89
CA SER A 195 -6.22 1.90 -3.12
C SER A 195 -5.55 0.52 -3.11
N TYR A 196 -4.72 0.22 -2.10
CA TYR A 196 -4.11 -1.10 -1.94
C TYR A 196 -5.20 -2.16 -1.77
N HIS A 197 -5.14 -3.20 -2.62
CA HIS A 197 -6.17 -4.24 -2.70
C HIS A 197 -7.60 -3.67 -2.78
N LEU A 198 -7.78 -2.60 -3.56
CA LEU A 198 -9.11 -2.05 -3.84
C LEU A 198 -10.05 -3.13 -4.37
N ILE A 199 -9.53 -3.99 -5.25
CA ILE A 199 -10.22 -5.20 -5.73
C ILE A 199 -9.83 -6.36 -4.82
N ASN A 200 -10.75 -6.73 -3.94
CA ASN A 200 -10.60 -7.73 -2.89
C ASN A 200 -11.89 -8.58 -2.78
N PRO A 201 -11.96 -9.58 -1.88
CA PRO A 201 -13.14 -10.44 -1.79
C PRO A 201 -14.45 -9.68 -1.55
N LYS A 202 -14.43 -8.55 -0.80
CA LYS A 202 -15.63 -7.76 -0.52
C LYS A 202 -16.09 -6.98 -1.76
N THR A 203 -15.19 -6.30 -2.43
CA THR A 203 -15.53 -5.52 -3.63
C THR A 203 -15.89 -6.40 -4.81
N ILE A 204 -15.28 -7.58 -4.95
CA ILE A 204 -15.66 -8.58 -5.97
C ILE A 204 -17.10 -9.06 -5.77
N GLN A 205 -17.58 -9.18 -4.54
CA GLN A 205 -18.99 -9.59 -4.27
C GLN A 205 -20.01 -8.59 -4.83
N HIS A 206 -19.65 -7.29 -4.93
CA HIS A 206 -20.51 -6.27 -5.55
C HIS A 206 -20.44 -6.28 -7.08
N MET A 207 -19.48 -6.96 -7.69
CA MET A 207 -19.38 -7.01 -9.15
C MET A 207 -20.43 -7.94 -9.75
N LYS A 208 -20.86 -7.62 -10.97
CA LYS A 208 -21.70 -8.54 -11.75
C LYS A 208 -20.99 -9.89 -11.94
N ARG A 209 -21.72 -10.98 -11.83
CA ARG A 209 -21.21 -12.26 -12.25
C ARG A 209 -20.93 -12.25 -13.75
N GLY A 210 -19.73 -12.67 -14.16
CA GLY A 210 -19.30 -12.62 -15.55
C GLY A 210 -18.61 -11.30 -15.96
N VAL A 211 -18.29 -10.43 -15.01
CA VAL A 211 -17.55 -9.18 -15.25
C VAL A 211 -16.15 -9.47 -15.82
N ILE A 212 -15.64 -8.54 -16.65
CA ILE A 212 -14.24 -8.52 -17.10
C ILE A 212 -13.50 -7.46 -16.28
N LEU A 213 -12.34 -7.82 -15.71
CA LEU A 213 -11.48 -6.92 -14.97
C LEU A 213 -10.26 -6.51 -15.81
N LEU A 214 -9.94 -5.21 -15.86
CA LEU A 214 -8.76 -4.68 -16.56
C LEU A 214 -7.88 -3.91 -15.56
N ASN A 215 -6.59 -4.26 -15.50
CA ASN A 215 -5.61 -3.54 -14.68
C ASN A 215 -4.32 -3.29 -15.46
N THR A 216 -4.12 -2.04 -15.87
CA THR A 216 -2.88 -1.53 -16.47
C THR A 216 -2.27 -0.40 -15.63
N ALA A 217 -2.67 -0.31 -14.35
CA ALA A 217 -2.23 0.74 -13.43
C ALA A 217 -1.12 0.25 -12.49
N ARG A 218 -1.47 -0.49 -11.42
CA ARG A 218 -0.52 -1.09 -10.48
C ARG A 218 -1.04 -2.46 -10.03
N GLY A 219 -0.15 -3.44 -9.93
CA GLY A 219 -0.51 -4.80 -9.56
C GLY A 219 -1.20 -4.89 -8.21
N GLU A 220 -0.67 -4.17 -7.24
CA GLU A 220 -1.13 -4.14 -5.84
C GLU A 220 -2.53 -3.52 -5.64
N LEU A 221 -3.17 -3.01 -6.68
CA LEU A 221 -4.58 -2.60 -6.63
C LEU A 221 -5.53 -3.80 -6.55
N VAL A 222 -5.05 -4.99 -6.90
CA VAL A 222 -5.84 -6.22 -6.97
C VAL A 222 -5.22 -7.28 -6.06
N ASP A 223 -6.00 -7.81 -5.14
CA ASP A 223 -5.65 -9.01 -4.39
C ASP A 223 -5.61 -10.21 -5.35
N ASN A 224 -4.41 -10.69 -5.70
CA ASN A 224 -4.21 -11.80 -6.63
C ASN A 224 -4.96 -13.06 -6.19
N ARG A 225 -4.97 -13.37 -4.89
CA ARG A 225 -5.65 -14.54 -4.33
C ARG A 225 -7.16 -14.47 -4.52
N ALA A 226 -7.72 -13.29 -4.28
CA ALA A 226 -9.15 -13.06 -4.51
C ALA A 226 -9.49 -13.16 -6.00
N LEU A 227 -8.64 -12.60 -6.86
CA LEU A 227 -8.81 -12.64 -8.31
C LEU A 227 -8.76 -14.09 -8.84
N VAL A 228 -7.76 -14.91 -8.44
CA VAL A 228 -7.66 -16.33 -8.82
C VAL A 228 -8.94 -17.09 -8.47
N ARG A 229 -9.46 -16.90 -7.26
CA ARG A 229 -10.71 -17.55 -6.82
C ARG A 229 -11.93 -17.10 -7.63
N ALA A 230 -12.02 -15.79 -7.90
CA ALA A 230 -13.14 -15.24 -8.67
C ALA A 230 -13.13 -15.69 -10.13
N LEU A 231 -11.96 -15.78 -10.75
CA LEU A 231 -11.77 -16.33 -12.10
C LEU A 231 -12.10 -17.83 -12.17
N ALA A 232 -11.63 -18.60 -11.20
CA ALA A 232 -11.90 -20.04 -11.12
C ALA A 232 -13.39 -20.36 -10.92
N SER A 233 -14.11 -19.54 -10.16
CA SER A 233 -15.56 -19.68 -9.93
C SER A 233 -16.41 -19.10 -11.07
N GLY A 234 -15.81 -18.42 -12.04
CA GLY A 234 -16.52 -17.70 -13.11
C GLY A 234 -17.31 -16.48 -12.61
N HIS A 235 -17.05 -15.98 -11.41
CA HIS A 235 -17.58 -14.68 -10.97
C HIS A 235 -16.98 -13.55 -11.81
N ILE A 236 -15.67 -13.58 -12.02
CA ILE A 236 -14.97 -12.79 -13.03
C ILE A 236 -14.77 -13.69 -14.25
N ALA A 237 -15.32 -13.30 -15.39
CA ALA A 237 -15.23 -14.07 -16.63
C ALA A 237 -13.84 -14.06 -17.24
N GLY A 238 -13.11 -12.97 -17.07
CA GLY A 238 -11.75 -12.81 -17.57
C GLY A 238 -11.04 -11.60 -16.98
N ALA A 239 -9.71 -11.63 -17.00
CA ALA A 239 -8.88 -10.51 -16.55
C ALA A 239 -7.81 -10.15 -17.60
N GLY A 240 -7.69 -8.83 -17.91
CA GLY A 240 -6.64 -8.25 -18.74
C GLY A 240 -5.68 -7.45 -17.87
N LEU A 241 -4.46 -7.92 -17.73
CA LEU A 241 -3.50 -7.43 -16.75
C LEU A 241 -2.20 -7.05 -17.45
N ASP A 242 -1.77 -5.80 -17.34
CA ASP A 242 -0.40 -5.40 -17.73
C ASP A 242 0.51 -5.32 -16.51
N THR A 243 -0.10 -5.26 -15.32
CA THR A 243 0.57 -5.24 -14.02
C THR A 243 -0.08 -6.26 -13.08
N ILE A 244 0.74 -6.99 -12.33
CA ILE A 244 0.30 -7.93 -11.29
C ILE A 244 1.13 -7.76 -10.03
N GLU A 245 0.52 -7.98 -8.88
CA GLU A 245 1.26 -7.97 -7.62
C GLU A 245 2.35 -9.07 -7.65
N GLY A 246 3.58 -8.69 -7.26
CA GLY A 246 4.70 -9.61 -7.32
C GLY A 246 5.38 -9.75 -8.70
N GLU A 247 5.04 -8.93 -9.71
CA GLU A 247 5.64 -8.99 -11.06
C GLU A 247 7.17 -8.97 -11.07
N LYS A 248 7.79 -8.31 -10.08
CA LYS A 248 9.25 -8.27 -9.91
C LYS A 248 9.89 -9.66 -9.77
N PHE A 249 9.15 -10.63 -9.26
CA PHE A 249 9.62 -12.01 -9.11
C PHE A 249 9.52 -12.82 -10.40
N LEU A 250 8.74 -12.34 -11.37
CA LEU A 250 8.58 -12.97 -12.69
C LEU A 250 9.64 -12.50 -13.70
N LYS A 251 10.24 -11.34 -13.48
CA LYS A 251 11.20 -10.71 -14.42
C LYS A 251 12.58 -11.36 -14.45
N THR A 252 12.88 -12.26 -13.53
CA THR A 252 14.20 -12.89 -13.44
C THR A 252 14.23 -14.15 -14.30
N SER A 253 15.31 -14.35 -15.07
CA SER A 253 15.49 -15.40 -16.07
C SER A 253 15.47 -16.85 -15.55
N SER A 254 15.32 -17.04 -14.25
CA SER A 254 15.13 -18.34 -13.60
C SER A 254 14.17 -18.18 -12.43
N ILE A 255 12.88 -18.45 -12.68
CA ILE A 255 11.86 -18.48 -11.62
C ILE A 255 12.25 -19.49 -10.52
N ILE A 256 12.86 -20.61 -10.90
CA ILE A 256 13.33 -21.65 -9.99
C ILE A 256 14.58 -21.21 -9.21
N GLY A 257 15.53 -20.51 -9.84
CA GLY A 257 16.73 -19.99 -9.17
C GLY A 257 16.40 -18.97 -8.08
N ASN A 258 15.42 -18.09 -8.31
CA ASN A 258 14.97 -17.11 -7.31
C ASN A 258 14.24 -17.74 -6.12
N LEU A 259 13.51 -18.83 -6.34
CA LEU A 259 12.86 -19.58 -5.26
C LEU A 259 13.89 -20.26 -4.34
N VAL A 260 15.06 -20.59 -4.85
CA VAL A 260 16.12 -21.28 -4.10
C VAL A 260 17.10 -20.30 -3.45
N GLU A 261 17.49 -19.22 -4.15
CA GLU A 261 18.50 -18.27 -3.65
C GLU A 261 17.97 -17.21 -2.68
N LYS A 262 16.71 -16.85 -2.78
CA LYS A 262 16.07 -15.91 -1.86
C LYS A 262 15.09 -16.65 -0.94
N ALA A 263 15.62 -17.43 -0.03
CA ALA A 263 14.91 -17.92 1.16
C ALA A 263 14.49 -16.75 2.09
N ALA A 264 13.92 -15.70 1.52
CA ALA A 264 13.45 -14.50 2.19
C ALA A 264 11.93 -14.47 2.16
N ALA A 265 11.34 -14.43 3.32
CA ALA A 265 9.95 -14.23 3.69
C ALA A 265 8.88 -15.14 3.00
N PRO A 266 8.05 -15.84 3.76
CA PRO A 266 6.94 -16.68 3.24
C PRO A 266 6.01 -15.95 2.26
N GLU A 267 5.84 -14.65 2.41
CA GLU A 267 4.99 -13.80 1.55
C GLU A 267 5.46 -13.73 0.10
N SER A 268 6.78 -13.74 -0.16
CA SER A 268 7.30 -13.68 -1.53
C SER A 268 7.00 -14.95 -2.33
N TYR A 269 6.93 -16.11 -1.65
CA TYR A 269 6.53 -17.38 -2.26
C TYR A 269 5.05 -17.39 -2.62
N LEU A 270 4.21 -16.83 -1.75
CA LEU A 270 2.77 -16.77 -1.96
C LEU A 270 2.43 -15.89 -3.16
N HIS A 271 2.94 -14.67 -3.23
CA HIS A 271 2.74 -13.77 -4.37
C HIS A 271 3.24 -14.36 -5.69
N THR A 272 4.37 -15.09 -5.65
CA THR A 272 4.89 -15.79 -6.84
C THR A 272 3.95 -16.90 -7.28
N ALA A 273 3.45 -17.70 -6.35
CA ALA A 273 2.52 -18.80 -6.65
C ALA A 273 1.19 -18.29 -7.22
N GLU A 274 0.65 -17.21 -6.68
CA GLU A 274 -0.57 -16.55 -7.15
C GLU A 274 -0.39 -15.95 -8.55
N ALA A 275 0.72 -15.25 -8.78
CA ALA A 275 1.08 -14.73 -10.10
C ALA A 275 1.23 -15.86 -11.14
N MET A 276 1.88 -16.96 -10.76
CA MET A 276 2.02 -18.15 -11.63
C MET A 276 0.67 -18.83 -11.91
N ALA A 277 -0.25 -18.82 -10.95
CA ALA A 277 -1.60 -19.30 -11.18
C ALA A 277 -2.33 -18.46 -12.23
N LEU A 278 -2.28 -17.13 -12.12
CA LEU A 278 -2.86 -16.20 -13.10
C LEU A 278 -2.29 -16.41 -14.51
N LEU A 279 -0.97 -16.59 -14.64
CA LEU A 279 -0.30 -16.85 -15.93
C LEU A 279 -0.79 -18.12 -16.63
N ARG A 280 -1.32 -19.10 -15.91
CA ARG A 280 -1.79 -20.38 -16.45
C ARG A 280 -3.30 -20.42 -16.73
N MET A 281 -4.05 -19.42 -16.29
CA MET A 281 -5.50 -19.35 -16.50
C MET A 281 -5.83 -18.95 -17.94
N LYS A 282 -6.67 -19.73 -18.63
CA LYS A 282 -7.07 -19.46 -20.02
C LYS A 282 -7.88 -18.17 -20.19
N ASN A 283 -8.61 -17.77 -19.16
CA ASN A 283 -9.41 -16.55 -19.13
C ASN A 283 -8.64 -15.33 -18.62
N VAL A 284 -7.30 -15.38 -18.63
CA VAL A 284 -6.43 -14.27 -18.26
C VAL A 284 -5.48 -13.94 -19.40
N VAL A 285 -5.39 -12.66 -19.73
CA VAL A 285 -4.41 -12.12 -20.68
C VAL A 285 -3.46 -11.22 -19.91
N ILE A 286 -2.18 -11.60 -19.87
CA ILE A 286 -1.14 -10.85 -19.16
C ILE A 286 -0.10 -10.35 -20.17
N THR A 287 0.30 -9.09 -20.00
CA THR A 287 1.42 -8.46 -20.71
C THR A 287 2.48 -7.98 -19.69
N PRO A 288 3.78 -7.93 -20.06
CA PRO A 288 4.86 -7.76 -19.10
C PRO A 288 5.13 -6.28 -18.78
N HIS A 289 4.12 -5.57 -18.24
CA HIS A 289 4.18 -4.14 -17.93
C HIS A 289 4.65 -3.30 -19.13
N SER A 290 4.03 -3.57 -20.27
CA SER A 290 4.42 -3.00 -21.58
C SER A 290 3.37 -2.08 -22.20
N ALA A 291 2.33 -1.72 -21.48
CA ALA A 291 1.23 -0.87 -21.99
C ALA A 291 1.71 0.49 -22.53
N TYR A 292 2.86 0.98 -22.05
CA TYR A 292 3.49 2.21 -22.55
C TYR A 292 4.30 2.02 -23.82
N ASN A 293 4.66 0.80 -24.22
CA ASN A 293 5.75 0.49 -25.14
C ASN A 293 5.36 0.68 -26.61
N THR A 294 5.33 1.93 -27.05
CA THR A 294 5.19 2.31 -28.47
C THR A 294 6.31 3.25 -28.90
N ILE A 295 6.61 3.28 -30.20
CA ILE A 295 7.64 4.16 -30.78
C ILE A 295 7.41 5.62 -30.34
N LYS A 296 6.17 6.11 -30.40
CA LYS A 296 5.83 7.49 -30.02
C LYS A 296 5.99 7.74 -28.52
N ALA A 297 5.57 6.82 -27.66
CA ALA A 297 5.72 6.96 -26.22
C ALA A 297 7.20 6.94 -25.81
N ILE A 298 7.99 6.01 -26.37
CA ILE A 298 9.45 5.95 -26.15
C ILE A 298 10.11 7.25 -26.60
N SER A 299 9.73 7.79 -27.77
CA SER A 299 10.26 9.07 -28.24
C SER A 299 9.92 10.21 -27.26
N ARG A 300 8.69 10.28 -26.75
CA ARG A 300 8.29 11.27 -25.73
C ARG A 300 9.08 11.12 -24.44
N ILE A 301 9.29 9.87 -23.98
CA ILE A 301 10.12 9.58 -22.80
C ILE A 301 11.52 10.13 -23.00
N ASN A 302 12.16 9.79 -24.11
CA ASN A 302 13.53 10.21 -24.39
C ASN A 302 13.65 11.72 -24.51
N THR A 303 12.73 12.38 -25.25
CA THR A 303 12.71 13.84 -25.40
C THR A 303 12.53 14.55 -24.05
N CYS A 304 11.59 14.10 -23.23
CA CYS A 304 11.35 14.67 -21.91
C CYS A 304 12.54 14.46 -20.98
N THR A 305 13.13 13.26 -20.97
CA THR A 305 14.32 12.96 -20.15
C THR A 305 15.50 13.82 -20.55
N THR A 306 15.77 13.94 -21.86
CA THR A 306 16.83 14.84 -22.38
C THR A 306 16.59 16.27 -21.94
N LYS A 307 15.36 16.78 -22.10
CA LYS A 307 15.00 18.12 -21.65
C LYS A 307 15.19 18.30 -20.15
N ASN A 308 14.78 17.35 -19.32
CA ASN A 308 14.97 17.40 -17.87
C ASN A 308 16.45 17.52 -17.47
N ILE A 309 17.34 16.78 -18.17
CA ILE A 309 18.78 16.84 -17.93
C ILE A 309 19.34 18.20 -18.33
N ILE A 310 18.97 18.72 -19.49
CA ILE A 310 19.39 20.04 -19.98
C ILE A 310 18.88 21.14 -19.01
N ASP A 311 17.58 21.13 -18.69
CA ASP A 311 16.97 22.11 -17.80
C ASP A 311 17.67 22.15 -16.44
N PHE A 312 18.06 20.97 -15.89
CA PHE A 312 18.79 20.87 -14.63
C PHE A 312 20.13 21.64 -14.67
N TRP A 313 20.89 21.53 -15.76
CA TRP A 313 22.15 22.26 -15.92
C TRP A 313 21.95 23.77 -15.98
N TYR A 314 20.80 24.23 -16.46
CA TYR A 314 20.43 25.64 -16.47
C TYR A 314 19.71 26.09 -15.18
N GLY A 315 19.70 25.24 -14.14
CA GLY A 315 19.10 25.57 -12.85
C GLY A 315 17.58 25.44 -12.80
N ASN A 316 16.98 24.83 -13.83
CA ASN A 316 15.53 24.63 -13.92
C ASN A 316 15.18 23.13 -13.80
N THR A 317 14.12 22.80 -13.05
CA THR A 317 13.72 21.41 -12.81
C THR A 317 12.18 21.26 -12.87
N PRO A 318 11.56 21.44 -14.06
CA PRO A 318 10.10 21.50 -14.19
C PRO A 318 9.40 20.19 -13.78
N ASN A 319 10.06 19.04 -13.94
CA ASN A 319 9.55 17.72 -13.59
C ASN A 319 10.24 17.14 -12.34
N LYS A 320 10.67 18.03 -11.42
CA LYS A 320 11.24 17.60 -10.15
C LYS A 320 10.19 16.80 -9.35
N VAL A 321 10.60 15.62 -8.93
CA VAL A 321 9.78 14.81 -8.04
C VAL A 321 9.70 15.49 -6.69
N ASN A 322 8.48 15.78 -6.25
CA ASN A 322 8.26 16.30 -4.91
C ASN A 322 8.47 15.14 -3.94
N ILE A 323 9.61 15.14 -3.26
CA ILE A 323 9.92 14.13 -2.26
C ILE A 323 9.24 14.58 -0.98
N PRO A 324 8.22 13.87 -0.48
CA PRO A 324 7.59 14.20 0.80
C PRO A 324 8.66 14.35 1.89
N HIS A 325 8.43 15.21 2.84
CA HIS A 325 9.28 15.28 4.04
C HIS A 325 9.29 13.92 4.71
N SER A 326 10.42 13.48 5.25
CA SER A 326 10.71 12.27 6.04
C SER A 326 9.48 11.41 6.37
N SER A 327 9.61 10.08 6.42
CA SER A 327 8.51 9.19 6.86
C SER A 327 7.70 9.87 7.96
N GLY A 328 6.38 9.88 7.83
CA GLY A 328 5.50 10.46 8.84
C GLY A 328 5.77 9.84 10.20
N LYS A 329 5.38 10.52 11.26
CA LYS A 329 5.49 10.01 12.63
C LYS A 329 4.33 9.05 12.92
N LEU A 330 4.65 7.89 13.48
CA LEU A 330 3.69 7.01 14.10
C LEU A 330 3.63 7.31 15.59
N VAL A 331 2.50 7.78 16.08
CA VAL A 331 2.29 7.97 17.52
C VAL A 331 1.31 6.93 18.02
N ILE A 332 1.73 6.12 18.99
CA ILE A 332 0.91 5.07 19.60
C ILE A 332 0.57 5.47 21.03
N VAL A 333 -0.70 5.48 21.36
CA VAL A 333 -1.21 5.82 22.69
C VAL A 333 -2.09 4.69 23.21
N ARG A 334 -1.88 4.30 24.45
CA ARG A 334 -2.80 3.41 25.15
C ARG A 334 -4.02 4.19 25.59
N HIS A 335 -5.20 3.55 25.55
CA HIS A 335 -6.43 4.16 26.08
C HIS A 335 -6.26 4.61 27.52
N GLY A 336 -6.90 5.71 27.91
CA GLY A 336 -6.95 6.22 29.28
C GLY A 336 -7.47 5.19 30.28
N GLN A 337 -7.28 5.43 31.58
CA GLN A 337 -7.75 4.53 32.62
C GLN A 337 -9.25 4.21 32.44
N SER A 338 -9.59 2.91 32.25
CA SER A 338 -10.98 2.48 32.19
C SER A 338 -11.52 2.12 33.57
N GLU A 339 -12.86 2.08 33.72
CA GLU A 339 -13.53 1.70 34.98
C GLU A 339 -13.04 0.34 35.47
N TRP A 340 -12.86 -0.64 34.58
CA TRP A 340 -12.36 -1.96 35.00
C TRP A 340 -10.86 -1.98 35.28
N ASN A 341 -10.06 -1.07 34.68
CA ASN A 341 -8.67 -0.88 35.10
C ASN A 341 -8.60 -0.35 36.52
N ALA A 342 -9.44 0.62 36.90
CA ALA A 342 -9.53 1.16 38.24
C ALA A 342 -9.94 0.08 39.27
N LEU A 343 -10.80 -0.87 38.87
CA LEU A 343 -11.24 -2.00 39.71
C LEU A 343 -10.27 -3.17 39.68
N GLY A 344 -9.14 -3.11 38.98
CA GLY A 344 -8.16 -4.19 38.87
C GLY A 344 -8.69 -5.44 38.16
N LYS A 345 -9.66 -5.32 37.25
CA LYS A 345 -10.25 -6.42 36.47
C LYS A 345 -9.58 -6.61 35.10
N TRP A 346 -9.71 -7.83 34.58
CA TRP A 346 -9.39 -8.14 33.20
C TRP A 346 -10.51 -7.65 32.28
N THR A 347 -10.20 -6.73 31.34
CA THR A 347 -11.23 -6.11 30.50
C THR A 347 -11.48 -6.91 29.22
N GLY A 348 -10.41 -7.41 28.60
CA GLY A 348 -10.52 -8.13 27.32
C GLY A 348 -11.26 -7.30 26.26
N THR A 349 -12.13 -7.99 25.54
CA THR A 349 -12.96 -7.41 24.48
C THR A 349 -14.23 -6.72 24.99
N THR A 350 -14.51 -6.78 26.31
CA THR A 350 -15.68 -6.13 26.91
C THR A 350 -15.63 -4.61 26.73
N ASP A 351 -16.75 -4.03 26.36
CA ASP A 351 -16.87 -2.60 26.13
C ASP A 351 -17.11 -1.85 27.44
N VAL A 352 -16.12 -1.07 27.85
CA VAL A 352 -16.09 -0.35 29.15
C VAL A 352 -15.53 1.05 28.91
N SER A 353 -16.18 2.06 29.45
CA SER A 353 -15.77 3.46 29.34
C SER A 353 -14.50 3.79 30.13
N ILE A 354 -13.84 4.92 29.78
CA ILE A 354 -12.76 5.48 30.57
C ILE A 354 -13.31 6.31 31.73
N THR A 355 -12.52 6.40 32.82
CA THR A 355 -12.85 7.20 33.99
C THR A 355 -12.59 8.69 33.72
N SER A 356 -13.05 9.57 34.62
CA SER A 356 -12.70 11.00 34.59
C SER A 356 -11.18 11.22 34.63
N THR A 357 -10.46 10.40 35.39
CA THR A 357 -8.99 10.38 35.39
C THR A 357 -8.46 10.00 34.00
N GLY A 358 -9.00 8.95 33.38
CA GLY A 358 -8.59 8.53 32.03
C GLY A 358 -8.87 9.59 30.95
N ILE A 359 -9.95 10.37 31.09
CA ILE A 359 -10.23 11.51 30.22
C ILE A 359 -9.15 12.59 30.38
N GLN A 360 -8.81 12.94 31.64
CA GLN A 360 -7.82 13.97 31.90
C GLN A 360 -6.43 13.54 31.41
N GLU A 361 -6.00 12.30 31.71
CA GLU A 361 -4.76 11.71 31.18
C GLU A 361 -4.69 11.85 29.64
N SER A 362 -5.78 11.55 28.96
CA SER A 362 -5.85 11.61 27.49
C SER A 362 -5.76 13.04 26.95
N ILE A 363 -6.37 14.01 27.62
CA ILE A 363 -6.24 15.44 27.29
C ILE A 363 -4.78 15.89 27.45
N ASP A 364 -4.11 15.50 28.53
CA ASP A 364 -2.75 15.93 28.81
C ASP A 364 -1.73 15.29 27.85
N ILE A 365 -1.93 14.04 27.45
CA ILE A 365 -1.19 13.44 26.31
C ILE A 365 -1.44 14.25 25.04
N GLY A 366 -2.69 14.61 24.74
CA GLY A 366 -3.02 15.45 23.59
C GLY A 366 -2.24 16.75 23.55
N LYS A 367 -2.13 17.46 24.69
CA LYS A 367 -1.31 18.68 24.80
C LYS A 367 0.16 18.45 24.50
N LYS A 368 0.73 17.32 24.92
CA LYS A 368 2.15 16.99 24.68
C LYS A 368 2.45 16.67 23.21
N ILE A 369 1.47 16.16 22.47
CA ILE A 369 1.63 15.83 21.04
C ILE A 369 0.99 16.87 20.11
N MET A 370 0.56 18.03 20.62
CA MET A 370 -0.13 19.07 19.84
C MET A 370 0.69 19.63 18.66
N ASN A 371 2.02 19.58 18.77
CA ASN A 371 2.93 20.03 17.70
C ASN A 371 3.07 19.03 16.54
N ILE A 372 2.45 17.85 16.62
CA ILE A 372 2.43 16.85 15.56
C ILE A 372 1.09 17.00 14.81
N PRO A 373 1.08 17.54 13.58
CA PRO A 373 -0.13 17.58 12.78
C PRO A 373 -0.46 16.18 12.29
N PHE A 374 -1.49 15.55 12.85
CA PHE A 374 -1.92 14.22 12.43
C PHE A 374 -2.79 14.29 11.18
N ASP A 375 -2.52 13.41 10.21
CA ASP A 375 -3.31 13.27 8.99
C ASP A 375 -4.48 12.29 9.17
N PHE A 376 -4.30 11.29 10.06
CA PHE A 376 -5.32 10.28 10.31
C PHE A 376 -5.08 9.56 11.64
N ALA A 377 -6.16 8.99 12.21
CA ALA A 377 -6.07 8.15 13.40
C ALA A 377 -6.71 6.77 13.17
N TYR A 378 -6.14 5.75 13.81
CA TYR A 378 -6.73 4.41 13.90
C TYR A 378 -7.01 4.06 15.35
N ILE A 379 -8.22 3.56 15.61
CA ILE A 379 -8.64 3.14 16.94
C ILE A 379 -9.22 1.73 16.90
N SER A 380 -9.28 1.07 18.05
CA SER A 380 -10.02 -0.19 18.15
C SER A 380 -11.53 0.06 18.09
N GLN A 381 -12.31 -1.01 17.94
CA GLN A 381 -13.76 -0.93 17.98
C GLN A 381 -14.34 -0.72 19.40
N GLN A 382 -13.50 -0.66 20.43
CA GLN A 382 -13.91 -0.57 21.83
C GLN A 382 -14.04 0.89 22.27
N ILE A 383 -15.16 1.21 22.96
CA ILE A 383 -15.54 2.59 23.31
C ILE A 383 -14.43 3.39 24.01
N ARG A 384 -13.64 2.76 24.89
CA ARG A 384 -12.55 3.41 25.62
C ARG A 384 -11.47 4.00 24.71
N THR A 385 -11.24 3.44 23.52
CA THR A 385 -10.28 4.04 22.56
C THR A 385 -10.88 5.24 21.83
N LYS A 386 -12.18 5.23 21.58
CA LYS A 386 -12.90 6.36 21.00
C LYS A 386 -12.95 7.54 21.95
N GLU A 387 -13.34 7.31 23.21
CA GLU A 387 -13.37 8.33 24.24
C GLU A 387 -11.96 8.91 24.48
N THR A 388 -10.93 8.06 24.44
CA THR A 388 -9.52 8.49 24.52
C THR A 388 -9.13 9.36 23.33
N LEU A 389 -9.49 8.95 22.10
CA LEU A 389 -9.22 9.76 20.90
C LEU A 389 -9.90 11.13 20.98
N ASP A 390 -11.16 11.19 21.40
CA ASP A 390 -11.91 12.44 21.53
C ASP A 390 -11.25 13.39 22.55
N ALA A 391 -10.74 12.84 23.65
CA ALA A 391 -9.99 13.60 24.64
C ALA A 391 -8.63 14.08 24.09
N ILE A 392 -7.89 13.22 23.36
CA ILE A 392 -6.63 13.60 22.69
C ILE A 392 -6.87 14.69 21.66
N LYS A 393 -7.91 14.58 20.81
CA LYS A 393 -8.28 15.60 19.82
C LYS A 393 -8.48 16.97 20.47
N LYS A 394 -9.13 16.99 21.63
CA LYS A 394 -9.35 18.21 22.42
C LYS A 394 -8.02 18.76 22.95
N GLY A 395 -7.16 17.92 23.52
CA GLY A 395 -5.86 18.32 24.07
C GLY A 395 -4.89 18.79 22.99
N ALA A 396 -4.86 18.13 21.85
CA ALA A 396 -4.00 18.44 20.70
C ALA A 396 -4.51 19.59 19.82
N ASN A 397 -5.71 20.13 20.11
CA ASN A 397 -6.36 21.16 19.30
C ASN A 397 -6.55 20.74 17.82
N GLN A 398 -6.92 19.46 17.59
CA GLN A 398 -7.16 18.88 16.27
C GLN A 398 -8.56 18.23 16.20
N PRO A 399 -9.67 19.01 16.34
CA PRO A 399 -11.02 18.47 16.44
C PRO A 399 -11.48 17.71 15.19
N ASP A 400 -10.96 18.09 14.01
CA ASP A 400 -11.36 17.55 12.71
C ASP A 400 -10.51 16.34 12.29
N LEU A 401 -9.65 15.80 13.17
CA LEU A 401 -8.86 14.61 12.85
C LEU A 401 -9.77 13.42 12.50
N ASN A 402 -9.67 12.97 11.26
CA ASN A 402 -10.40 11.80 10.75
C ASN A 402 -9.84 10.51 11.36
N TYR A 403 -10.71 9.53 11.58
CA TYR A 403 -10.31 8.24 12.13
C TYR A 403 -11.09 7.06 11.55
N GLU A 404 -10.56 5.87 11.74
CA GLU A 404 -11.19 4.59 11.39
C GLU A 404 -11.12 3.63 12.58
N GLU A 405 -12.23 2.91 12.81
CA GLU A 405 -12.32 1.85 13.82
C GLU A 405 -11.96 0.49 13.17
N THR A 406 -11.10 -0.27 13.84
CA THR A 406 -10.69 -1.59 13.34
C THR A 406 -10.59 -2.64 14.43
N ALA A 407 -11.06 -3.86 14.14
CA ALA A 407 -10.90 -5.01 15.02
C ALA A 407 -9.43 -5.46 15.14
N SER A 408 -8.59 -5.11 14.16
CA SER A 408 -7.19 -5.55 14.12
C SER A 408 -6.37 -5.12 15.33
N ILE A 409 -6.73 -4.03 15.99
CA ILE A 409 -6.07 -3.50 17.18
C ILE A 409 -6.95 -3.53 18.42
N ASN A 410 -8.00 -4.36 18.45
CA ASN A 410 -8.78 -4.64 19.66
C ASN A 410 -7.86 -5.22 20.76
N GLU A 411 -8.28 -5.10 22.04
CA GLU A 411 -7.57 -5.74 23.15
C GLU A 411 -7.61 -7.26 22.98
N ARG A 412 -6.66 -7.92 23.60
CA ARG A 412 -6.59 -9.38 23.72
C ARG A 412 -7.84 -9.90 24.42
N ASP A 413 -8.44 -10.93 23.88
CA ASP A 413 -9.50 -11.65 24.57
C ASP A 413 -8.90 -12.53 25.67
N TYR A 414 -9.39 -12.36 26.89
CA TYR A 414 -8.94 -13.14 28.03
C TYR A 414 -9.86 -14.34 28.34
N GLY A 415 -10.81 -14.64 27.43
CA GLY A 415 -11.70 -15.80 27.55
C GLY A 415 -12.38 -15.88 28.90
N ILE A 416 -12.24 -17.02 29.58
CA ILE A 416 -12.88 -17.27 30.88
C ILE A 416 -12.46 -16.30 32.01
N TYR A 417 -11.35 -15.59 31.86
CA TYR A 417 -10.85 -14.64 32.87
C TYR A 417 -11.41 -13.23 32.70
N THR A 418 -12.15 -12.96 31.63
CA THR A 418 -12.73 -11.63 31.36
C THR A 418 -13.73 -11.25 32.48
N GLY A 419 -13.59 -10.03 33.02
CA GLY A 419 -14.40 -9.49 34.12
C GLY A 419 -13.95 -9.90 35.54
N MET A 420 -13.04 -10.89 35.67
CA MET A 420 -12.49 -11.31 36.95
C MET A 420 -11.42 -10.34 37.47
N ARG A 421 -11.26 -10.26 38.79
CA ARG A 421 -10.20 -9.44 39.39
C ARG A 421 -8.84 -10.14 39.26
N LYS A 422 -7.83 -9.38 38.86
CA LYS A 422 -6.46 -9.88 38.66
C LYS A 422 -5.89 -10.60 39.87
N ASN A 423 -6.11 -10.02 41.05
CA ASN A 423 -5.63 -10.61 42.32
C ASN A 423 -6.34 -11.93 42.68
N ASP A 424 -7.61 -12.06 42.32
CA ASP A 424 -8.36 -13.30 42.62
C ASP A 424 -7.90 -14.42 41.67
N ILE A 425 -7.70 -14.12 40.38
CA ILE A 425 -7.13 -15.08 39.44
C ILE A 425 -5.74 -15.53 39.91
N LYS A 426 -4.87 -14.58 40.32
CA LYS A 426 -3.54 -14.89 40.82
C LYS A 426 -3.56 -15.87 42.02
N LYS A 427 -4.55 -15.71 42.91
CA LYS A 427 -4.74 -16.64 44.03
C LYS A 427 -5.22 -18.04 43.60
N ILE A 428 -6.03 -18.11 42.54
CA ILE A 428 -6.63 -19.36 42.03
C ILE A 428 -5.59 -20.18 41.26
N ILE A 429 -4.84 -19.55 40.34
CA ILE A 429 -3.92 -20.26 39.43
C ILE A 429 -2.45 -20.24 39.88
N GLY A 430 -2.11 -19.42 40.90
CA GLY A 430 -0.76 -19.26 41.41
C GLY A 430 0.11 -18.28 40.58
N ASP A 431 1.23 -17.86 41.17
CA ASP A 431 2.10 -16.81 40.58
C ASP A 431 2.66 -17.21 39.23
N LYS A 432 3.14 -18.44 39.10
CA LYS A 432 3.78 -18.92 37.87
C LYS A 432 2.82 -18.95 36.68
N GLU A 433 1.64 -19.52 36.85
CA GLU A 433 0.61 -19.60 35.80
C GLU A 433 0.03 -18.23 35.51
N TYR A 434 -0.08 -17.36 36.53
CA TYR A 434 -0.51 -15.97 36.35
C TYR A 434 0.50 -15.16 35.50
N ASP A 435 1.80 -15.34 35.71
CA ASP A 435 2.84 -14.69 34.91
C ASP A 435 2.88 -15.23 33.47
N LEU A 436 2.68 -16.54 33.27
CA LEU A 436 2.52 -17.14 31.96
C LEU A 436 1.29 -16.55 31.24
N LEU A 437 0.14 -16.49 31.91
CA LEU A 437 -1.08 -15.90 31.37
C LEU A 437 -0.87 -14.44 30.91
N ARG A 438 -0.12 -13.66 31.68
CA ARG A 438 0.12 -12.24 31.39
C ARG A 438 1.19 -11.97 30.31
N ARG A 439 2.24 -12.78 30.30
CA ARG A 439 3.53 -12.41 29.69
C ARG A 439 4.02 -13.36 28.61
N SER A 440 3.46 -14.60 28.52
CA SER A 440 3.93 -15.53 27.50
C SER A 440 3.52 -15.10 26.10
N TRP A 441 4.36 -15.46 25.14
CA TRP A 441 4.13 -15.17 23.73
C TRP A 441 2.93 -15.96 23.15
N ASP A 442 2.92 -17.27 23.39
CA ASP A 442 1.99 -18.23 22.79
C ASP A 442 1.18 -19.02 23.84
N GLY A 443 1.23 -18.59 25.10
CA GLY A 443 0.47 -19.25 26.17
C GLY A 443 -1.02 -19.25 25.89
N PRO A 444 -1.66 -20.45 25.85
CA PRO A 444 -3.07 -20.56 25.53
C PRO A 444 -3.94 -19.95 26.63
N VAL A 445 -5.05 -19.32 26.22
CA VAL A 445 -6.09 -18.83 27.12
C VAL A 445 -7.39 -19.52 26.71
N GLU A 446 -8.01 -20.21 27.65
CA GLU A 446 -9.26 -20.95 27.38
C GLU A 446 -10.36 -19.97 26.93
N GLY A 447 -10.85 -20.18 25.71
CA GLY A 447 -11.85 -19.31 25.09
C GLY A 447 -11.37 -17.90 24.75
N GLY A 448 -10.04 -17.66 24.73
CA GLY A 448 -9.45 -16.36 24.46
C GLY A 448 -8.28 -16.41 23.48
N GLU A 449 -7.47 -15.35 23.46
CA GLU A 449 -6.32 -15.17 22.57
C GLU A 449 -4.98 -15.26 23.33
N SER A 450 -3.94 -15.80 22.69
CA SER A 450 -2.54 -15.59 23.07
C SER A 450 -2.04 -14.21 22.59
N LEU A 451 -0.86 -13.78 23.02
CA LEU A 451 -0.25 -12.56 22.48
C LEU A 451 0.13 -12.74 21.00
N LYS A 452 0.46 -13.96 20.58
CA LYS A 452 0.74 -14.33 19.20
C LYS A 452 -0.49 -14.14 18.30
N ASP A 453 -1.69 -14.53 18.75
CA ASP A 453 -2.92 -14.32 17.99
C ASP A 453 -3.19 -12.83 17.77
N VAL A 454 -2.97 -12.00 18.80
CA VAL A 454 -3.07 -10.53 18.67
C VAL A 454 -2.04 -9.98 17.68
N TYR A 455 -0.81 -10.51 17.70
CA TYR A 455 0.24 -10.12 16.76
C TYR A 455 -0.14 -10.49 15.30
N GLU A 456 -0.70 -11.68 15.09
CA GLU A 456 -1.10 -12.17 13.75
C GLU A 456 -2.24 -11.33 13.13
N ARG A 457 -3.00 -10.55 13.90
CA ARG A 457 -3.98 -9.60 13.39
C ARG A 457 -3.52 -8.14 13.38
N ALA A 458 -2.72 -7.70 14.35
CA ALA A 458 -2.29 -6.30 14.48
C ALA A 458 -1.14 -5.94 13.54
N VAL A 459 -0.15 -6.81 13.38
CA VAL A 459 1.03 -6.52 12.54
C VAL A 459 0.72 -6.51 11.05
N PRO A 460 -0.06 -7.42 10.47
CA PRO A 460 -0.49 -7.29 9.10
C PRO A 460 -1.29 -6.01 8.82
N PHE A 461 -2.12 -5.57 9.76
CA PHE A 461 -2.82 -4.29 9.66
C PHE A 461 -1.82 -3.11 9.63
N TYR A 462 -0.85 -3.11 10.53
CA TYR A 462 0.21 -2.10 10.56
C TYR A 462 0.98 -2.04 9.21
N LEU A 463 1.42 -3.19 8.71
CA LEU A 463 2.21 -3.28 7.49
C LEU A 463 1.43 -2.90 6.22
N ARG A 464 0.14 -3.24 6.17
CA ARG A 464 -0.69 -3.05 4.98
C ARG A 464 -1.39 -1.70 4.94
N ILE A 465 -1.73 -1.14 6.10
CA ILE A 465 -2.56 0.06 6.19
C ILE A 465 -1.77 1.26 6.74
N ILE A 466 -1.10 1.10 7.87
CA ILE A 466 -0.42 2.22 8.55
C ILE A 466 0.93 2.54 7.90
N LEU A 467 1.76 1.53 7.68
CA LEU A 467 3.11 1.72 7.15
C LEU A 467 3.15 2.45 5.80
N PRO A 468 2.31 2.12 4.81
CA PRO A 468 2.30 2.88 3.56
C PRO A 468 2.01 4.36 3.75
N ARG A 469 1.09 4.73 4.64
CA ARG A 469 0.78 6.13 4.96
C ARG A 469 1.97 6.85 5.57
N LEU A 470 2.65 6.20 6.53
CA LEU A 470 3.88 6.74 7.12
C LEU A 470 4.97 6.97 6.06
N LEU A 471 5.16 6.02 5.15
CA LEU A 471 6.14 6.13 4.06
C LEU A 471 5.79 7.23 3.05
N HIS A 472 4.52 7.63 2.98
CA HIS A 472 4.08 8.81 2.20
C HIS A 472 4.14 10.13 3.00
N GLY A 473 4.75 10.11 4.19
CA GLY A 473 4.96 11.30 5.02
C GLY A 473 3.76 11.70 5.89
N GLN A 474 2.72 10.87 5.98
CA GLN A 474 1.57 11.12 6.82
C GLN A 474 1.88 10.79 8.30
N ASN A 475 1.49 11.68 9.19
CA ASN A 475 1.57 11.44 10.64
C ASN A 475 0.32 10.69 11.10
N ILE A 476 0.51 9.53 11.69
CA ILE A 476 -0.57 8.63 12.08
C ILE A 476 -0.63 8.48 13.59
N LEU A 477 -1.81 8.67 14.16
CA LEU A 477 -2.12 8.39 15.55
C LEU A 477 -2.80 7.01 15.66
N VAL A 478 -2.32 6.16 16.58
CA VAL A 478 -2.95 4.88 16.91
C VAL A 478 -3.35 4.90 18.38
N VAL A 479 -4.63 4.73 18.66
CA VAL A 479 -5.14 4.58 20.03
C VAL A 479 -5.61 3.15 20.21
N ALA A 480 -4.93 2.41 21.08
CA ALA A 480 -5.15 0.97 21.21
C ALA A 480 -5.01 0.49 22.67
N HIS A 481 -4.67 -0.78 22.87
CA HIS A 481 -4.68 -1.45 24.18
C HIS A 481 -3.31 -2.06 24.49
N GLY A 482 -3.13 -2.49 25.75
CA GLY A 482 -1.85 -3.00 26.22
C GLY A 482 -1.25 -4.10 25.35
N ASN A 483 -2.02 -5.13 24.96
CA ASN A 483 -1.47 -6.24 24.17
C ASN A 483 -1.42 -5.96 22.68
N SER A 484 -2.36 -5.22 22.12
CA SER A 484 -2.27 -4.80 20.71
C SER A 484 -1.08 -3.86 20.48
N ILE A 485 -0.83 -2.92 21.40
CA ILE A 485 0.37 -2.06 21.34
C ILE A 485 1.64 -2.90 21.52
N ARG A 486 1.66 -3.84 22.48
CA ARG A 486 2.81 -4.74 22.69
C ARG A 486 3.14 -5.53 21.43
N SER A 487 2.14 -6.00 20.70
CA SER A 487 2.31 -6.70 19.41
C SER A 487 2.91 -5.80 18.34
N LEU A 488 2.44 -4.56 18.22
CA LEU A 488 3.01 -3.58 17.29
C LEU A 488 4.45 -3.21 17.65
N VAL A 489 4.72 -2.92 18.92
CA VAL A 489 6.06 -2.59 19.42
C VAL A 489 7.02 -3.76 19.22
N LYS A 490 6.57 -5.00 19.46
CA LYS A 490 7.37 -6.21 19.18
C LYS A 490 7.87 -6.22 17.74
N TYR A 491 7.00 -5.95 16.80
CA TYR A 491 7.39 -5.87 15.39
C TYR A 491 8.31 -4.68 15.13
N ILE A 492 7.90 -3.48 15.49
CA ILE A 492 8.60 -2.22 15.19
C ILE A 492 10.02 -2.22 15.78
N GLU A 493 10.19 -2.69 17.00
CA GLU A 493 11.49 -2.71 17.72
C GLU A 493 12.25 -4.04 17.57
N ASN A 494 11.71 -5.00 16.81
CA ASN A 494 12.33 -6.31 16.56
C ASN A 494 12.61 -7.11 17.85
N ILE A 495 11.69 -7.12 18.80
CA ILE A 495 11.83 -7.83 20.09
C ILE A 495 11.62 -9.33 19.86
N SER A 496 12.46 -10.17 20.46
CA SER A 496 12.35 -11.61 20.36
C SER A 496 11.09 -12.16 21.07
N ASP A 497 10.71 -13.42 20.77
CA ASP A 497 9.58 -14.09 21.44
C ASP A 497 9.88 -14.32 22.93
N ALA A 498 11.14 -14.52 23.29
CA ALA A 498 11.57 -14.70 24.67
C ALA A 498 11.53 -13.39 25.49
N ASP A 499 11.82 -12.25 24.85
CA ASP A 499 11.96 -10.96 25.52
C ASP A 499 10.65 -10.18 25.63
N ILE A 500 9.63 -10.54 24.83
CA ILE A 500 8.36 -9.80 24.79
C ILE A 500 7.64 -9.75 26.13
N GLY A 501 7.82 -10.79 26.97
CA GLY A 501 7.27 -10.85 28.32
C GLY A 501 7.76 -9.74 29.25
N ASN A 502 8.97 -9.22 28.99
CA ASN A 502 9.62 -8.16 29.78
C ASN A 502 9.19 -6.75 29.36
N LEU A 503 8.51 -6.62 28.22
CA LEU A 503 8.06 -5.31 27.73
C LEU A 503 6.89 -4.81 28.58
N GLU A 504 7.13 -3.78 29.37
CA GLU A 504 6.07 -3.07 30.09
C GLU A 504 5.49 -1.93 29.27
N MET A 505 4.15 -1.90 29.19
CA MET A 505 3.43 -0.80 28.54
C MET A 505 3.06 0.23 29.59
N ILE A 506 3.80 1.33 29.61
CA ILE A 506 3.59 2.43 30.55
C ILE A 506 2.23 3.07 30.26
N GLN A 507 1.40 3.25 31.27
CA GLN A 507 0.16 4.01 31.19
C GLN A 507 0.49 5.50 31.22
N GLY A 508 -0.28 6.33 30.52
CA GLY A 508 -0.02 7.79 30.53
C GLY A 508 1.20 8.22 29.69
N CYS A 509 1.56 7.44 28.66
CA CYS A 509 2.60 7.86 27.71
C CYS A 509 2.13 7.70 26.26
N ALA A 510 2.78 8.46 25.37
CA ALA A 510 2.72 8.25 23.94
C ALA A 510 4.08 7.78 23.43
N LEU A 511 4.07 6.76 22.55
CA LEU A 511 5.26 6.27 21.86
C LEU A 511 5.28 6.88 20.45
N SER A 512 6.27 7.69 20.14
CA SER A 512 6.46 8.29 18.82
C SER A 512 7.59 7.58 18.08
N TYR A 513 7.31 7.09 16.87
CA TYR A 513 8.27 6.38 16.04
C TYR A 513 8.47 7.06 14.69
N GLU A 514 9.72 7.08 14.23
CA GLU A 514 10.07 7.15 12.83
C GLU A 514 10.51 5.75 12.37
N VAL A 515 9.97 5.29 11.24
CA VAL A 515 10.21 3.93 10.76
C VAL A 515 10.91 3.90 9.40
N ASN A 516 11.58 2.79 9.11
CA ASN A 516 12.17 2.52 7.80
C ASN A 516 11.12 1.91 6.85
N LYS A 517 11.50 1.62 5.62
CA LYS A 517 10.63 1.03 4.59
C LYS A 517 10.03 -0.34 4.98
N ASP A 518 10.66 -1.06 5.89
CA ASP A 518 10.20 -2.35 6.37
C ASP A 518 9.34 -2.21 7.64
N GLY A 519 9.01 -0.98 8.04
CA GLY A 519 8.21 -0.68 9.25
C GLY A 519 8.96 -0.89 10.56
N ARG A 520 10.30 -1.00 10.54
CA ARG A 520 11.14 -1.14 11.72
C ARG A 520 11.58 0.23 12.24
N MET A 521 11.84 0.31 13.52
CA MET A 521 12.26 1.54 14.21
C MET A 521 13.55 2.11 13.62
N LYS A 522 13.52 3.40 13.26
CA LYS A 522 14.68 4.25 13.03
C LYS A 522 14.97 5.11 14.24
N HIS A 523 13.91 5.70 14.81
CA HIS A 523 13.98 6.56 15.98
C HIS A 523 12.73 6.34 16.84
N LYS A 524 12.89 6.44 18.16
CA LYS A 524 11.83 6.35 19.16
C LYS A 524 11.94 7.49 20.14
N GLU A 525 10.82 8.11 20.45
CA GLU A 525 10.65 9.07 21.51
C GLU A 525 9.53 8.61 22.43
N VAL A 526 9.76 8.62 23.72
CA VAL A 526 8.73 8.34 24.74
C VAL A 526 8.28 9.66 25.33
N ILE A 527 7.04 10.02 25.07
CA ILE A 527 6.43 11.25 25.55
C ILE A 527 5.65 10.94 26.81
N LEU A 528 6.15 11.37 27.95
CA LEU A 528 5.53 11.14 29.26
C LEU A 528 4.62 12.32 29.66
N MET A 529 3.59 12.04 30.44
CA MET A 529 2.87 13.08 31.19
C MET A 529 3.82 13.65 32.25
N ASP A 530 3.65 14.93 32.60
CA ASP A 530 4.32 15.51 33.76
C ASP A 530 3.75 14.78 34.99
N THR A 531 4.59 14.05 35.70
CA THR A 531 4.23 13.58 37.03
C THR A 531 4.07 14.81 37.91
N THR A 532 2.85 15.13 38.35
CA THR A 532 2.68 16.01 39.48
C THR A 532 3.40 15.34 40.65
N GLU A 533 4.54 15.93 41.02
CA GLU A 533 5.09 15.70 42.35
C GLU A 533 3.99 16.16 43.31
N ASP A 534 3.36 15.19 43.97
CA ASP A 534 2.68 15.25 45.25
C ASP A 534 1.69 14.10 45.33
N ASN A 535 2.19 12.99 45.87
CA ASN A 535 1.48 12.13 46.79
C ASN A 535 2.38 10.94 47.17
N GLU A 536 3.26 11.16 48.14
CA GLU A 536 3.56 10.16 49.17
C GLU A 536 2.58 10.42 50.35
N PRO A 537 2.24 9.44 51.16
CA PRO A 537 2.84 8.11 51.33
C PRO A 537 1.99 6.94 50.86
#